data_1d13915dfe88010bd536b73c0bb7c637
#
_entry.id   1d13915dfe88010bd536b73c0bb7c637
#
_cell.length_a   1.000
_cell.length_b   1.000
_cell.length_c   1.000
_cell.angle_alpha   90.00
_cell.angle_beta   90.00
_cell.angle_gamma   90.00
#
_symmetry.space_group_name_H-M   'P 1'
#
loop_
_entity.id
_entity.type
_entity.pdbx_description
1 polymer ?
#
loop_
_entity_poly.entity_id
_entity_poly.type
_entity_poly.pdbx_seq_one_letter_code
_entity_poly.pdbx_strand_id
1 'polypeptide(L)'
;MSTQETTIYSSEKWSNWFEQLANQDYVFVDDFIPDQLYQQVQSYFQQLLDESEFSKAAIGTNQQRQIESSVRGYFIYWLDKQSDDEIINLFDLFDETLLNLRQQLFLSISDYEFHFALYPPQTRYEKHIDQFHGKKNRVLSMLIYLNKDWKLGDGGKLKIYGPGANTTLIEPIAKRMVMFKSDTVEHEVLLTQTSRKSITGWLLHQPATIGKFI
;
A
#
# COMPACT_ATOMS: atom_id res chain seq x y z
N MET A 1 25.33 -6.63 -23.63
CA MET A 1 23.96 -6.94 -24.03
C MET A 1 23.06 -6.09 -23.15
N SER A 2 22.38 -5.11 -23.73
CA SER A 2 21.42 -4.27 -22.99
C SER A 2 20.19 -5.12 -22.72
N THR A 3 19.97 -5.52 -21.47
CA THR A 3 18.67 -6.01 -21.01
C THR A 3 17.70 -4.87 -21.16
N GLN A 4 16.80 -4.94 -22.15
CA GLN A 4 15.65 -4.06 -22.18
C GLN A 4 14.83 -4.39 -20.89
N GLU A 5 14.88 -3.49 -19.93
CA GLU A 5 13.93 -3.49 -18.81
C GLU A 5 12.55 -3.41 -19.42
N THR A 6 11.78 -4.49 -19.30
CA THR A 6 10.41 -4.57 -19.80
C THR A 6 9.56 -3.74 -18.85
N THR A 7 9.35 -2.46 -19.16
CA THR A 7 8.48 -1.58 -18.37
C THR A 7 7.05 -2.06 -18.47
N ILE A 8 6.35 -2.17 -17.33
CA ILE A 8 4.95 -2.62 -17.24
C ILE A 8 4.03 -1.52 -17.81
N TYR A 9 4.37 -0.26 -17.55
CA TYR A 9 3.59 0.88 -18.01
C TYR A 9 4.43 1.90 -18.78
N SER A 10 3.77 2.58 -19.75
CA SER A 10 4.42 3.68 -20.48
C SER A 10 4.69 4.88 -19.55
N SER A 11 5.73 5.65 -19.88
CA SER A 11 6.07 6.89 -19.17
C SER A 11 4.89 7.89 -19.14
N GLU A 12 4.06 7.93 -20.18
CA GLU A 12 2.87 8.78 -20.26
C GLU A 12 1.82 8.40 -19.20
N LYS A 13 1.57 7.09 -19.00
CA LYS A 13 0.67 6.64 -17.93
C LYS A 13 1.16 7.06 -16.56
N TRP A 14 2.45 6.86 -16.28
CA TRP A 14 3.05 7.31 -15.03
C TRP A 14 2.90 8.82 -14.83
N SER A 15 3.17 9.62 -15.87
CA SER A 15 3.03 11.07 -15.81
C SER A 15 1.60 11.50 -15.46
N ASN A 16 0.59 10.90 -16.08
CA ASN A 16 -0.81 11.22 -15.80
C ASN A 16 -1.21 10.88 -14.36
N TRP A 17 -0.74 9.76 -13.80
CA TRP A 17 -1.03 9.39 -12.42
C TRP A 17 -0.33 10.32 -11.42
N PHE A 18 0.92 10.68 -11.71
CA PHE A 18 1.69 11.55 -10.82
C PHE A 18 1.25 13.01 -10.87
N GLU A 19 0.72 13.48 -11.99
CA GLU A 19 0.07 14.79 -12.05
C GLU A 19 -1.14 14.86 -11.11
N GLN A 20 -1.97 13.81 -11.07
CA GLN A 20 -3.07 13.73 -10.12
C GLN A 20 -2.57 13.72 -8.67
N LEU A 21 -1.56 12.90 -8.37
CA LEU A 21 -0.94 12.82 -7.04
C LEU A 21 -0.38 14.18 -6.60
N ALA A 22 0.28 14.90 -7.50
CA ALA A 22 0.85 16.22 -7.21
C ALA A 22 -0.22 17.27 -6.93
N ASN A 23 -1.35 17.23 -7.65
CA ASN A 23 -2.40 18.23 -7.57
C ASN A 23 -3.40 17.98 -6.42
N GLN A 24 -3.63 16.72 -6.02
CA GLN A 24 -4.68 16.34 -5.09
C GLN A 24 -4.16 15.68 -3.81
N ASP A 25 -2.85 15.47 -3.69
CA ASP A 25 -2.17 14.72 -2.63
C ASP A 25 -2.49 13.22 -2.59
N TYR A 26 -3.36 12.75 -3.47
CA TYR A 26 -3.67 11.34 -3.69
C TYR A 26 -4.04 11.07 -5.15
N VAL A 27 -3.93 9.79 -5.53
CA VAL A 27 -4.40 9.26 -6.82
C VAL A 27 -4.94 7.84 -6.60
N PHE A 28 -5.94 7.45 -7.40
CA PHE A 28 -6.31 6.05 -7.52
C PHE A 28 -6.44 5.65 -8.98
N VAL A 29 -6.08 4.42 -9.27
CA VAL A 29 -5.96 3.88 -10.63
C VAL A 29 -6.57 2.49 -10.68
N ASP A 30 -7.51 2.28 -11.58
CA ASP A 30 -8.07 0.96 -11.85
C ASP A 30 -7.15 0.14 -12.74
N ASP A 31 -7.22 -1.18 -12.60
CA ASP A 31 -6.40 -2.14 -13.36
C ASP A 31 -4.88 -1.87 -13.27
N PHE A 32 -4.41 -1.39 -12.10
CA PHE A 32 -2.99 -1.10 -11.86
C PHE A 32 -2.13 -2.36 -11.87
N ILE A 33 -2.59 -3.48 -11.35
CA ILE A 33 -1.85 -4.75 -11.39
C ILE A 33 -2.31 -5.58 -12.59
N PRO A 34 -1.39 -6.05 -13.48
CA PRO A 34 -1.74 -6.90 -14.61
C PRO A 34 -2.44 -8.20 -14.19
N ASP A 35 -3.33 -8.71 -15.02
CA ASP A 35 -4.18 -9.88 -14.70
C ASP A 35 -3.37 -11.11 -14.28
N GLN A 36 -2.30 -11.43 -14.99
CA GLN A 36 -1.46 -12.57 -14.67
C GLN A 36 -0.79 -12.41 -13.30
N LEU A 37 -0.23 -11.24 -13.03
CA LEU A 37 0.38 -10.94 -11.73
C LEU A 37 -0.67 -10.92 -10.62
N TYR A 38 -1.85 -10.37 -10.88
CA TYR A 38 -2.95 -10.40 -9.93
C TYR A 38 -3.32 -11.83 -9.52
N GLN A 39 -3.39 -12.76 -10.47
CA GLN A 39 -3.69 -14.17 -10.20
C GLN A 39 -2.59 -14.83 -9.36
N GLN A 40 -1.31 -14.58 -9.66
CA GLN A 40 -0.18 -15.08 -8.87
C GLN A 40 -0.27 -14.58 -7.42
N VAL A 41 -0.48 -13.27 -7.23
CA VAL A 41 -0.62 -12.66 -5.92
C VAL A 41 -1.82 -13.22 -5.15
N GLN A 42 -2.96 -13.45 -5.81
CA GLN A 42 -4.13 -14.06 -5.18
C GLN A 42 -3.86 -15.49 -4.70
N SER A 43 -3.18 -16.30 -5.53
CA SER A 43 -2.83 -17.68 -5.18
C SER A 43 -1.86 -17.71 -4.00
N TYR A 44 -0.84 -16.87 -4.02
CA TYR A 44 0.14 -16.76 -2.94
C TYR A 44 -0.50 -16.26 -1.62
N PHE A 45 -1.37 -15.24 -1.71
CA PHE A 45 -2.14 -14.77 -0.55
C PHE A 45 -2.97 -15.89 0.07
N GLN A 46 -3.62 -16.73 -0.74
CA GLN A 46 -4.42 -17.85 -0.25
C GLN A 46 -3.55 -18.94 0.39
N GLN A 47 -2.41 -19.26 -0.22
CA GLN A 47 -1.44 -20.21 0.36
C GLN A 47 -1.00 -19.76 1.75
N LEU A 48 -0.59 -18.50 1.93
CA LEU A 48 -0.19 -17.96 3.23
C LEU A 48 -1.31 -17.99 4.28
N LEU A 49 -2.57 -17.86 3.84
CA LEU A 49 -3.73 -18.03 4.74
C LEU A 49 -3.88 -19.48 5.20
N ASP A 50 -3.73 -20.43 4.28
CA ASP A 50 -3.87 -21.86 4.56
C ASP A 50 -2.72 -22.35 5.46
N GLU A 51 -1.52 -21.77 5.33
CA GLU A 51 -0.34 -22.02 6.16
C GLU A 51 -0.34 -21.25 7.49
N SER A 52 -1.35 -20.39 7.73
CA SER A 52 -1.49 -19.58 8.94
C SER A 52 -0.36 -18.58 9.21
N GLU A 53 0.26 -18.05 8.15
CA GLU A 53 1.39 -17.12 8.23
C GLU A 53 0.98 -15.69 8.62
N PHE A 54 -0.30 -15.37 8.60
CA PHE A 54 -0.78 -14.05 9.00
C PHE A 54 -0.77 -13.84 10.51
N SER A 55 -0.22 -12.72 10.95
CA SER A 55 -0.21 -12.28 12.34
C SER A 55 -1.14 -11.08 12.56
N LYS A 56 -1.65 -10.90 13.80
CA LYS A 56 -2.42 -9.69 14.14
C LYS A 56 -1.55 -8.45 14.01
N ALA A 57 -2.06 -7.41 13.36
CA ALA A 57 -1.40 -6.13 13.27
C ALA A 57 -1.21 -5.51 14.67
N ALA A 58 0.03 -5.14 15.02
CA ALA A 58 0.38 -4.53 16.30
C ALA A 58 0.59 -3.01 16.13
N ILE A 59 0.27 -2.23 17.20
CA ILE A 59 0.55 -0.80 17.27
C ILE A 59 1.89 -0.57 17.99
N GLY A 60 2.80 0.24 17.39
CA GLY A 60 3.98 0.78 18.06
C GLY A 60 5.27 -0.03 17.91
N THR A 61 6.37 0.60 18.31
CA THR A 61 7.71 0.00 18.36
C THR A 61 7.78 -1.09 19.43
N ASN A 62 8.71 -2.03 19.31
CA ASN A 62 8.90 -3.26 20.12
C ASN A 62 8.78 -3.15 21.64
N GLN A 63 8.62 -1.97 22.24
CA GLN A 63 8.49 -1.76 23.69
C GLN A 63 7.07 -1.40 24.19
N GLN A 64 6.11 -1.13 23.27
CA GLN A 64 4.72 -0.82 23.65
C GLN A 64 3.75 -1.57 22.72
N ARG A 65 3.79 -2.89 22.76
CA ARG A 65 2.77 -3.75 22.12
C ARG A 65 1.48 -3.71 22.97
N GLN A 66 0.70 -2.66 22.83
CA GLN A 66 -0.70 -2.69 23.25
C GLN A 66 -1.55 -3.12 22.06
N ILE A 67 -2.13 -4.31 22.15
CA ILE A 67 -3.16 -4.79 21.24
C ILE A 67 -4.46 -4.10 21.66
N GLU A 68 -4.70 -2.90 21.15
CA GLU A 68 -6.02 -2.32 21.19
C GLU A 68 -6.87 -2.97 20.09
N SER A 69 -7.54 -4.05 20.43
CA SER A 69 -8.40 -4.82 19.53
C SER A 69 -9.60 -4.04 18.97
N SER A 70 -9.91 -2.88 19.53
CA SER A 70 -10.97 -1.98 19.05
C SER A 70 -10.55 -1.09 17.89
N VAL A 71 -9.24 -0.86 17.69
CA VAL A 71 -8.70 0.06 16.68
C VAL A 71 -8.16 -0.66 15.46
N ARG A 72 -7.62 -1.89 15.63
CA ARG A 72 -7.01 -2.71 14.56
C ARG A 72 -7.37 -4.19 14.73
N GLY A 73 -8.48 -4.59 14.14
CA GLY A 73 -8.89 -6.01 14.11
C GLY A 73 -8.41 -6.77 12.88
N TYR A 74 -7.32 -6.35 12.19
CA TYR A 74 -6.88 -6.97 10.95
C TYR A 74 -5.57 -7.73 11.11
N PHE A 75 -5.28 -8.62 10.14
CA PHE A 75 -4.10 -9.47 10.11
C PHE A 75 -3.17 -9.01 9.00
N ILE A 76 -1.87 -9.20 9.20
CA ILE A 76 -0.82 -8.83 8.23
C ILE A 76 0.18 -9.96 8.02
N TYR A 77 0.79 -9.97 6.83
CA TYR A 77 1.99 -10.71 6.47
C TYR A 77 2.96 -9.75 5.76
N TRP A 78 4.14 -9.52 6.33
CA TRP A 78 5.15 -8.65 5.72
C TRP A 78 5.80 -9.33 4.53
N LEU A 79 5.85 -8.60 3.41
CA LEU A 79 6.47 -9.07 2.18
C LEU A 79 7.98 -8.85 2.21
N ASP A 80 8.73 -9.87 1.81
CA ASP A 80 10.19 -9.83 1.73
C ASP A 80 10.65 -10.39 0.37
N LYS A 81 11.36 -9.58 -0.42
CA LYS A 81 11.84 -9.97 -1.77
C LYS A 81 12.74 -11.21 -1.77
N GLN A 82 13.38 -11.54 -0.65
CA GLN A 82 14.27 -12.68 -0.55
C GLN A 82 13.55 -14.00 -0.25
N SER A 83 12.42 -13.95 0.44
CA SER A 83 11.63 -15.12 0.83
C SER A 83 10.39 -15.34 -0.03
N ASP A 84 9.81 -14.29 -0.60
CA ASP A 84 8.55 -14.34 -1.36
C ASP A 84 8.83 -14.38 -2.88
N ASP A 85 9.69 -15.29 -3.33
CA ASP A 85 10.15 -15.40 -4.73
C ASP A 85 9.04 -15.81 -5.71
N GLU A 86 7.98 -16.47 -5.23
CA GLU A 86 6.81 -16.83 -6.03
C GLU A 86 6.09 -15.60 -6.60
N ILE A 87 6.21 -14.44 -5.96
CA ILE A 87 5.63 -13.17 -6.40
C ILE A 87 6.69 -12.12 -6.77
N ILE A 88 7.85 -12.55 -7.25
CA ILE A 88 8.97 -11.66 -7.61
C ILE A 88 8.55 -10.54 -8.55
N ASN A 89 7.64 -10.80 -9.50
CA ASN A 89 7.11 -9.80 -10.44
C ASN A 89 6.33 -8.66 -9.73
N LEU A 90 5.83 -8.88 -8.51
CA LEU A 90 5.22 -7.83 -7.71
C LEU A 90 6.28 -6.85 -7.21
N PHE A 91 7.43 -7.36 -6.81
CA PHE A 91 8.56 -6.50 -6.41
C PHE A 91 9.12 -5.73 -7.61
N ASP A 92 9.13 -6.31 -8.81
CA ASP A 92 9.51 -5.59 -10.02
C ASP A 92 8.55 -4.42 -10.31
N LEU A 93 7.24 -4.58 -10.07
CA LEU A 93 6.26 -3.50 -10.16
C LEU A 93 6.50 -2.41 -9.11
N PHE A 94 6.89 -2.78 -7.87
CA PHE A 94 7.27 -1.82 -6.84
C PHE A 94 8.54 -1.05 -7.22
N ASP A 95 9.55 -1.74 -7.73
CA ASP A 95 10.81 -1.14 -8.18
C ASP A 95 10.56 -0.17 -9.35
N GLU A 96 9.72 -0.55 -10.33
CA GLU A 96 9.31 0.34 -11.43
C GLU A 96 8.57 1.58 -10.91
N THR A 97 7.65 1.39 -9.95
CA THR A 97 6.91 2.50 -9.32
C THR A 97 7.88 3.47 -8.64
N LEU A 98 8.81 2.97 -7.86
CA LEU A 98 9.81 3.76 -7.16
C LEU A 98 10.71 4.52 -8.12
N LEU A 99 11.18 3.86 -9.20
CA LEU A 99 12.01 4.47 -10.23
C LEU A 99 11.29 5.66 -10.90
N ASN A 100 10.03 5.46 -11.31
CA ASN A 100 9.26 6.51 -11.97
C ASN A 100 8.94 7.69 -11.04
N LEU A 101 8.62 7.46 -9.76
CA LEU A 101 8.43 8.52 -8.77
C LEU A 101 9.68 9.36 -8.57
N ARG A 102 10.85 8.73 -8.54
CA ARG A 102 12.14 9.43 -8.44
C ARG A 102 12.44 10.28 -9.67
N GLN A 103 12.17 9.74 -10.86
CA GLN A 103 12.48 10.40 -12.12
C GLN A 103 11.53 11.54 -12.47
N GLN A 104 10.24 11.39 -12.17
CA GLN A 104 9.20 12.33 -12.63
C GLN A 104 8.76 13.32 -11.55
N LEU A 105 8.75 12.94 -10.28
CA LEU A 105 8.42 13.84 -9.17
C LEU A 105 9.63 14.29 -8.34
N PHE A 106 10.84 13.82 -8.68
CA PHE A 106 12.07 14.14 -7.97
C PHE A 106 12.01 13.86 -6.46
N LEU A 107 11.21 12.85 -6.08
CA LEU A 107 11.08 12.47 -4.68
C LEU A 107 12.31 11.69 -4.21
N SER A 108 12.84 12.06 -3.05
CA SER A 108 13.94 11.35 -2.39
C SER A 108 13.47 10.05 -1.73
N ILE A 109 12.95 9.13 -2.54
CA ILE A 109 12.50 7.81 -2.10
C ILE A 109 13.61 6.81 -2.43
N SER A 110 14.00 5.97 -1.47
CA SER A 110 15.10 5.02 -1.63
C SER A 110 14.72 3.57 -1.36
N ASP A 111 13.57 3.34 -0.73
CA ASP A 111 13.15 2.01 -0.29
C ASP A 111 11.63 1.95 -0.15
N TYR A 112 11.11 0.75 0.13
CA TYR A 112 9.70 0.51 0.44
C TYR A 112 9.54 -0.61 1.46
N GLU A 113 8.40 -0.62 2.14
CA GLU A 113 7.94 -1.71 2.96
C GLU A 113 6.47 -2.01 2.64
N PHE A 114 6.15 -3.25 2.28
CA PHE A 114 4.80 -3.69 1.96
C PHE A 114 4.40 -4.92 2.77
N HIS A 115 3.10 -5.06 2.99
CA HIS A 115 2.52 -6.24 3.64
C HIS A 115 1.17 -6.58 2.99
N PHE A 116 0.79 -7.84 3.03
CA PHE A 116 -0.59 -8.22 2.85
C PHE A 116 -1.40 -7.84 4.08
N ALA A 117 -2.61 -7.34 3.86
CA ALA A 117 -3.56 -7.00 4.92
C ALA A 117 -4.88 -7.73 4.70
N LEU A 118 -5.37 -8.39 5.75
CA LEU A 118 -6.67 -9.05 5.80
C LEU A 118 -7.51 -8.42 6.89
N TYR A 119 -8.57 -7.74 6.49
CA TYR A 119 -9.61 -7.22 7.38
C TYR A 119 -10.78 -8.22 7.43
N PRO A 120 -11.02 -8.90 8.55
CA PRO A 120 -12.22 -9.70 8.72
C PRO A 120 -13.50 -8.87 8.63
N PRO A 121 -14.68 -9.49 8.39
CA PRO A 121 -15.96 -8.79 8.51
C PRO A 121 -16.09 -8.07 9.86
N GLN A 122 -16.81 -6.95 9.88
CA GLN A 122 -17.06 -6.10 11.06
C GLN A 122 -15.79 -5.44 11.62
N THR A 123 -14.74 -5.29 10.80
CA THR A 123 -13.55 -4.52 11.17
C THR A 123 -13.50 -3.18 10.43
N ARG A 124 -12.77 -2.23 11.01
CA ARG A 124 -12.49 -0.91 10.46
C ARG A 124 -11.10 -0.47 10.89
N TYR A 125 -10.64 0.65 10.35
CA TYR A 125 -9.44 1.31 10.84
C TYR A 125 -9.72 2.81 11.02
N GLU A 126 -9.57 3.29 12.24
CA GLU A 126 -9.90 4.66 12.64
C GLU A 126 -9.08 5.69 11.85
N LYS A 127 -9.61 6.90 11.78
CA LYS A 127 -9.00 8.06 11.12
C LYS A 127 -7.59 8.35 11.65
N HIS A 128 -6.62 8.42 10.75
CA HIS A 128 -5.21 8.65 11.09
C HIS A 128 -4.43 9.24 9.90
N ILE A 129 -3.17 9.56 10.18
CA ILE A 129 -2.11 9.86 9.21
C ILE A 129 -1.04 8.78 9.36
N ASP A 130 -0.48 8.32 8.25
CA ASP A 130 0.47 7.19 8.25
C ASP A 130 1.86 7.54 8.79
N GLN A 131 2.21 8.82 8.79
CA GLN A 131 3.48 9.25 9.32
C GLN A 131 3.44 9.42 10.84
N PHE A 132 4.31 8.70 11.54
CA PHE A 132 4.43 8.79 13.00
C PHE A 132 5.28 9.98 13.45
N HIS A 133 4.93 10.58 14.59
CA HIS A 133 5.66 11.72 15.18
C HIS A 133 7.16 11.47 15.47
N GLY A 134 7.63 10.21 15.48
CA GLY A 134 9.02 9.85 15.78
C GLY A 134 9.84 9.34 14.58
N LYS A 135 9.20 8.95 13.47
CA LYS A 135 9.85 8.45 12.26
C LYS A 135 9.22 9.11 11.03
N LYS A 136 9.89 10.12 10.50
CA LYS A 136 9.42 10.88 9.32
C LYS A 136 9.96 10.32 8.01
N ASN A 137 10.00 8.99 7.87
CA ASN A 137 10.57 8.35 6.68
C ASN A 137 9.53 7.88 5.66
N ARG A 138 8.23 7.84 5.99
CA ARG A 138 7.17 7.47 5.04
C ARG A 138 6.81 8.67 4.19
N VAL A 139 7.08 8.59 2.89
CA VAL A 139 6.81 9.67 1.93
C VAL A 139 5.44 9.49 1.31
N LEU A 140 5.19 8.30 0.78
CA LEU A 140 3.91 7.93 0.16
C LEU A 140 3.40 6.63 0.76
N SER A 141 2.10 6.57 0.99
CA SER A 141 1.35 5.36 1.27
C SER A 141 0.78 4.82 -0.03
N MET A 142 0.85 3.51 -0.21
CA MET A 142 0.34 2.84 -1.41
C MET A 142 -0.42 1.58 -1.02
N LEU A 143 -1.60 1.42 -1.61
CA LEU A 143 -2.46 0.26 -1.44
C LEU A 143 -2.80 -0.33 -2.81
N ILE A 144 -2.84 -1.66 -2.92
CA ILE A 144 -3.41 -2.36 -4.08
C ILE A 144 -4.47 -3.32 -3.56
N TYR A 145 -5.70 -3.18 -4.03
CA TYR A 145 -6.80 -4.01 -3.55
C TYR A 145 -6.88 -5.34 -4.28
N LEU A 146 -7.24 -6.38 -3.51
CA LEU A 146 -7.27 -7.76 -3.98
C LEU A 146 -8.68 -8.38 -3.96
N ASN A 147 -9.74 -7.58 -3.81
CA ASN A 147 -11.10 -8.07 -3.57
C ASN A 147 -11.82 -8.34 -4.89
N LYS A 148 -11.82 -9.58 -5.34
CA LYS A 148 -12.62 -10.02 -6.48
C LYS A 148 -14.10 -9.93 -6.15
N ASP A 149 -14.92 -9.50 -7.11
CA ASP A 149 -16.38 -9.44 -7.00
C ASP A 149 -16.91 -8.53 -5.88
N TRP A 150 -16.13 -7.50 -5.48
CA TRP A 150 -16.57 -6.50 -4.51
C TRP A 150 -17.85 -5.78 -4.95
N LYS A 151 -18.85 -5.69 -4.06
CA LYS A 151 -20.19 -5.18 -4.38
C LYS A 151 -20.55 -3.97 -3.55
N LEU A 152 -21.48 -3.18 -4.07
CA LEU A 152 -22.12 -2.13 -3.28
C LEU A 152 -22.78 -2.76 -2.05
N GLY A 153 -22.43 -2.27 -0.85
CA GLY A 153 -22.90 -2.82 0.44
C GLY A 153 -21.87 -3.65 1.18
N ASP A 154 -20.77 -4.10 0.54
CA ASP A 154 -19.69 -4.82 1.21
C ASP A 154 -18.90 -3.94 2.21
N GLY A 155 -19.06 -2.61 2.12
CA GLY A 155 -18.42 -1.66 3.03
C GLY A 155 -16.93 -1.47 2.76
N GLY A 156 -16.10 -1.28 3.79
CA GLY A 156 -14.64 -1.27 3.70
C GLY A 156 -14.01 -0.23 2.78
N LYS A 157 -14.74 0.83 2.39
CA LYS A 157 -14.21 1.92 1.58
C LYS A 157 -13.06 2.61 2.30
N LEU A 158 -12.07 3.03 1.54
CA LEU A 158 -11.10 4.01 2.03
C LEU A 158 -11.74 5.39 1.92
N LYS A 159 -11.79 6.10 3.04
CA LYS A 159 -12.24 7.49 3.09
C LYS A 159 -11.04 8.39 3.27
N ILE A 160 -10.81 9.25 2.30
CA ILE A 160 -9.78 10.28 2.31
C ILE A 160 -10.43 11.61 2.69
N TYR A 161 -9.80 12.34 3.59
CA TYR A 161 -10.21 13.66 4.03
C TYR A 161 -9.41 14.72 3.29
N GLY A 162 -10.10 15.49 2.47
CA GLY A 162 -9.54 16.62 1.74
C GLY A 162 -9.68 17.94 2.49
N PRO A 163 -9.24 19.06 1.90
CA PRO A 163 -9.39 20.40 2.47
C PRO A 163 -10.86 20.74 2.74
N GLY A 164 -11.10 21.40 3.88
CA GLY A 164 -12.45 21.73 4.33
C GLY A 164 -13.24 20.51 4.79
N ALA A 165 -14.51 20.40 4.39
CA ALA A 165 -15.37 19.25 4.71
C ALA A 165 -15.42 18.20 3.59
N ASN A 166 -14.57 18.31 2.57
CA ASN A 166 -14.57 17.42 1.43
C ASN A 166 -14.01 16.05 1.80
N THR A 167 -14.69 15.00 1.35
CA THR A 167 -14.21 13.62 1.53
C THR A 167 -14.36 12.84 0.23
N THR A 168 -13.40 11.96 -0.04
CA THR A 168 -13.46 11.02 -1.17
C THR A 168 -13.60 9.61 -0.63
N LEU A 169 -14.56 8.85 -1.16
CA LEU A 169 -14.78 7.45 -0.84
C LEU A 169 -14.28 6.58 -1.99
N ILE A 170 -13.33 5.71 -1.71
CA ILE A 170 -12.71 4.83 -2.70
C ILE A 170 -13.10 3.38 -2.37
N GLU A 171 -13.79 2.72 -3.32
CA GLU A 171 -14.16 1.32 -3.24
C GLU A 171 -12.90 0.44 -3.35
N PRO A 172 -12.74 -0.58 -2.49
CA PRO A 172 -11.57 -1.45 -2.50
C PRO A 172 -11.70 -2.58 -3.54
N ILE A 173 -12.01 -2.24 -4.78
CA ILE A 173 -12.18 -3.21 -5.87
C ILE A 173 -10.84 -3.80 -6.31
N ALA A 174 -10.88 -5.03 -6.82
CA ALA A 174 -9.69 -5.74 -7.29
C ALA A 174 -8.87 -4.92 -8.29
N LYS A 175 -7.55 -5.02 -8.19
CA LYS A 175 -6.54 -4.39 -9.04
C LYS A 175 -6.47 -2.86 -8.97
N ARG A 176 -7.34 -2.19 -8.20
CA ARG A 176 -7.23 -0.75 -7.96
C ARG A 176 -6.05 -0.45 -7.04
N MET A 177 -5.20 0.45 -7.47
CA MET A 177 -4.17 1.08 -6.65
C MET A 177 -4.69 2.40 -6.09
N VAL A 178 -4.31 2.72 -4.86
CA VAL A 178 -4.44 4.05 -4.25
C VAL A 178 -3.07 4.45 -3.73
N MET A 179 -2.64 5.68 -4.03
CA MET A 179 -1.40 6.25 -3.51
C MET A 179 -1.69 7.66 -2.98
N PHE A 180 -1.09 8.01 -1.84
CA PHE A 180 -1.27 9.32 -1.22
C PHE A 180 -0.07 9.72 -0.34
N LYS A 181 0.06 11.02 -0.06
CA LYS A 181 1.11 11.55 0.83
C LYS A 181 0.90 11.08 2.26
N SER A 182 1.90 10.40 2.83
CA SER A 182 1.81 9.77 4.15
C SER A 182 1.77 10.76 5.31
N ASP A 183 2.22 11.98 5.10
CA ASP A 183 2.38 13.01 6.14
C ASP A 183 1.22 14.00 6.24
N THR A 184 0.39 14.08 5.20
CA THR A 184 -0.66 15.10 5.10
C THR A 184 -2.05 14.52 4.92
N VAL A 185 -2.19 13.34 4.30
CA VAL A 185 -3.49 12.79 3.96
C VAL A 185 -4.09 12.01 5.13
N GLU A 186 -5.06 12.61 5.81
CA GLU A 186 -5.89 11.91 6.79
C GLU A 186 -6.82 10.94 6.08
N HIS A 187 -6.90 9.73 6.59
CA HIS A 187 -7.74 8.69 6.01
C HIS A 187 -8.23 7.69 7.06
N GLU A 188 -9.27 6.93 6.70
CA GLU A 188 -9.80 5.82 7.49
C GLU A 188 -10.28 4.69 6.58
N VAL A 189 -10.31 3.46 7.10
CA VAL A 189 -11.01 2.34 6.47
C VAL A 189 -12.36 2.20 7.15
N LEU A 190 -13.45 2.41 6.40
CA LEU A 190 -14.81 2.26 6.91
C LEU A 190 -15.11 0.81 7.24
N LEU A 191 -16.12 0.59 8.07
CA LEU A 191 -16.54 -0.75 8.46
C LEU A 191 -16.77 -1.63 7.23
N THR A 192 -16.11 -2.80 7.22
CA THR A 192 -16.31 -3.79 6.17
C THR A 192 -17.33 -4.84 6.60
N GLN A 193 -18.20 -5.25 5.69
CA GLN A 193 -19.22 -6.30 5.94
C GLN A 193 -18.70 -7.67 5.48
N THR A 194 -17.68 -7.71 4.66
CA THR A 194 -17.03 -8.93 4.15
C THR A 194 -15.52 -8.85 4.34
N SER A 195 -14.80 -9.96 4.13
CA SER A 195 -13.33 -9.96 4.17
C SER A 195 -12.75 -9.02 3.13
N ARG A 196 -11.89 -8.08 3.56
CA ARG A 196 -11.23 -7.10 2.71
C ARG A 196 -9.72 -7.38 2.68
N LYS A 197 -9.20 -7.59 1.47
CA LYS A 197 -7.81 -7.95 1.21
C LYS A 197 -7.11 -6.82 0.46
N SER A 198 -5.88 -6.51 0.85
CA SER A 198 -5.03 -5.55 0.13
C SER A 198 -3.55 -5.87 0.31
N ILE A 199 -2.73 -5.39 -0.63
CA ILE A 199 -1.33 -5.08 -0.40
C ILE A 199 -1.31 -3.64 0.11
N THR A 200 -0.62 -3.38 1.19
CA THR A 200 -0.54 -2.05 1.81
C THR A 200 0.90 -1.79 2.25
N GLY A 201 1.39 -0.59 2.01
CA GLY A 201 2.76 -0.27 2.40
C GLY A 201 3.12 1.19 2.18
N TRP A 202 4.41 1.45 2.33
CA TRP A 202 4.96 2.80 2.28
C TRP A 202 6.21 2.85 1.43
N LEU A 203 6.33 3.91 0.68
CA LEU A 203 7.55 4.31 -0.03
C LEU A 203 8.35 5.22 0.91
N LEU A 204 9.61 4.87 1.11
CA LEU A 204 10.40 5.38 2.22
C LEU A 204 11.52 6.31 1.76
N HIS A 205 11.72 7.40 2.49
CA HIS A 205 12.96 8.16 2.47
C HIS A 205 13.90 7.56 3.53
N GLN A 206 15.03 7.02 3.07
CA GLN A 206 16.13 6.69 3.98
C GLN A 206 17.16 7.82 3.88
N PRO A 207 17.39 8.60 4.94
CA PRO A 207 18.50 9.55 4.95
C PRO A 207 19.77 8.74 4.72
N ALA A 208 20.62 9.22 3.78
CA ALA A 208 21.94 8.65 3.60
C ALA A 208 22.61 8.55 4.97
N THR A 209 22.89 7.34 5.42
CA THR A 209 23.71 7.13 6.61
C THR A 209 25.07 7.66 6.22
N ILE A 210 25.42 8.85 6.72
CA ILE A 210 26.81 9.33 6.64
C ILE A 210 27.60 8.27 7.40
N GLY A 211 28.24 7.37 6.64
CA GLY A 211 29.08 6.35 7.23
C GLY A 211 30.04 7.07 8.18
N LYS A 212 30.05 6.67 9.42
CA LYS A 212 31.13 7.04 10.31
C LYS A 212 32.38 6.43 9.72
N PHE A 213 33.09 7.21 8.90
CA PHE A 213 34.48 6.92 8.62
C PHE A 213 35.20 7.14 9.94
N ILE A 214 35.46 6.06 10.68
CA ILE A 214 36.44 5.98 11.76
C ILE A 214 37.67 5.30 11.18
#